data_9efb16280bbf53f69a6eedc9475b031e
#
_entry.id   9efb16280bbf53f69a6eedc9475b031e
#
_cell.length_a   1.000
_cell.length_b   1.000
_cell.length_c   1.000
_cell.angle_alpha   90.00
_cell.angle_beta   90.00
_cell.angle_gamma   90.00
#
_symmetry.space_group_name_H-M   'P 1'
#
loop_
_entity.id
_entity.type
_entity.pdbx_description
1 polymer ?
#
loop_
_entity_poly.entity_id
_entity_poly.type
_entity_poly.pdbx_seq_one_letter_code
_entity_poly.pdbx_strand_id
1 'polypeptide(L)'
;MYKKQIKCQKILCIAAIIACALTFLYALGFMTDLYDALYSTMRNPYDLTETDVPGSILYYMMQDFNKALLKYSIALILLACLLFLTQTHVRRKYYIGNYVSVGLYSVATVAYTVWAHAYIEGYKAAFLTQVDFTALEKHAKMWKTAYIDSTFWFDAHYGVYAVLLVVTVLLLLNLIWKIRLMKAEQRLIAAGKEAMA
;
A
#
# COMPACT_ATOMS: atom_id res chain seq x y z
N MET A 1 23.36 4.08 23.37
CA MET A 1 23.05 4.27 21.95
C MET A 1 21.93 3.34 21.45
N TYR A 2 22.00 2.03 21.69
CA TYR A 2 20.95 1.06 21.26
C TYR A 2 19.54 1.34 21.78
N LYS A 3 19.36 1.84 23.02
CA LYS A 3 18.03 2.15 23.57
C LYS A 3 17.23 3.11 22.70
N LYS A 4 17.86 4.15 22.14
CA LYS A 4 17.21 5.13 21.25
C LYS A 4 16.85 4.48 19.91
N GLN A 5 17.77 3.70 19.33
CA GLN A 5 17.54 3.01 18.05
C GLN A 5 16.39 2.00 18.17
N ILE A 6 16.34 1.20 19.23
CA ILE A 6 15.27 0.22 19.47
C ILE A 6 13.92 0.93 19.65
N LYS A 7 13.87 2.05 20.39
CA LYS A 7 12.64 2.85 20.54
C LYS A 7 12.16 3.39 19.20
N CYS A 8 13.08 3.95 18.40
CA CYS A 8 12.79 4.45 17.05
C CYS A 8 12.22 3.33 16.17
N GLN A 9 12.84 2.15 16.18
CA GLN A 9 12.39 1.03 15.39
C GLN A 9 10.99 0.54 15.79
N LYS A 10 10.66 0.48 17.08
CA LYS A 10 9.31 0.12 17.52
C LYS A 10 8.26 1.10 17.00
N ILE A 11 8.56 2.40 17.07
CA ILE A 11 7.67 3.44 16.55
C ILE A 11 7.48 3.27 15.04
N LEU A 12 8.56 3.03 14.29
CA LEU A 12 8.48 2.83 12.84
C LEU A 12 7.73 1.56 12.45
N CYS A 13 7.85 0.47 13.23
CA CYS A 13 7.06 -0.73 12.99
C CYS A 13 5.56 -0.49 13.21
N ILE A 14 5.18 0.29 14.22
CA ILE A 14 3.77 0.68 14.44
C ILE A 14 3.31 1.58 13.28
N ALA A 15 4.13 2.56 12.87
CA ALA A 15 3.83 3.40 11.72
C ALA A 15 3.64 2.59 10.43
N ALA A 16 4.45 1.53 10.24
CA ALA A 16 4.30 0.62 9.10
C ALA A 16 2.95 -0.13 9.13
N ILE A 17 2.52 -0.61 10.29
CA ILE A 17 1.21 -1.27 10.43
C ILE A 17 0.09 -0.27 10.10
N ILE A 18 0.17 0.97 10.61
CA ILE A 18 -0.82 2.02 10.33
C ILE A 18 -0.83 2.36 8.84
N ALA A 19 0.33 2.54 8.20
CA ALA A 19 0.42 2.82 6.77
C ALA A 19 -0.17 1.68 5.92
N CYS A 20 0.09 0.42 6.28
CA CYS A 20 -0.51 -0.74 5.61
C CYS A 20 -2.03 -0.80 5.84
N ALA A 21 -2.52 -0.45 7.04
CA ALA A 21 -3.95 -0.38 7.34
C ALA A 21 -4.63 0.72 6.51
N LEU A 22 -4.01 1.89 6.34
CA LEU A 22 -4.50 2.95 5.45
C LEU A 22 -4.54 2.47 3.99
N THR A 23 -3.53 1.74 3.55
CA THR A 23 -3.50 1.13 2.21
C THR A 23 -4.64 0.12 2.01
N PHE A 24 -4.94 -0.68 3.04
CA PHE A 24 -6.07 -1.61 3.02
C PHE A 24 -7.41 -0.88 2.98
N LEU A 25 -7.59 0.18 3.78
CA LEU A 25 -8.80 1.00 3.76
C LEU A 25 -8.99 1.69 2.40
N TYR A 26 -7.91 2.16 1.79
CA TYR A 26 -7.94 2.68 0.43
C TYR A 26 -8.39 1.62 -0.58
N ALA A 27 -7.85 0.40 -0.50
CA ALA A 27 -8.23 -0.70 -1.39
C ALA A 27 -9.70 -1.11 -1.22
N LEU A 28 -10.27 -1.01 0.00
CA LEU A 28 -11.70 -1.21 0.24
C LEU A 28 -12.55 -0.10 -0.40
N GLY A 29 -12.11 1.16 -0.27
CA GLY A 29 -12.86 2.31 -0.75
C GLY A 29 -12.73 2.58 -2.26
N PHE A 30 -11.71 2.04 -2.92
CA PHE A 30 -11.34 2.38 -4.29
C PHE A 30 -12.49 2.25 -5.31
N MET A 31 -13.35 1.27 -5.15
CA MET A 31 -14.47 1.04 -6.07
C MET A 31 -15.83 1.52 -5.55
N THR A 32 -15.89 2.18 -4.38
CA THR A 32 -17.17 2.46 -3.71
C THR A 32 -18.10 3.32 -4.57
N ASP A 33 -17.62 4.49 -4.99
CA ASP A 33 -18.44 5.42 -5.80
C ASP A 33 -18.66 4.89 -7.21
N LEU A 34 -17.64 4.23 -7.79
CA LEU A 34 -17.73 3.60 -9.10
C LEU A 34 -18.76 2.46 -9.12
N TYR A 35 -18.89 1.73 -8.00
CA TYR A 35 -19.90 0.69 -7.88
C TYR A 35 -21.29 1.26 -8.06
N ASP A 36 -21.66 2.28 -7.29
CA ASP A 36 -23.01 2.83 -7.31
C ASP A 36 -23.35 3.50 -8.64
N ALA A 37 -22.38 4.21 -9.25
CA ALA A 37 -22.59 4.95 -10.47
C ALA A 37 -22.54 4.08 -11.74
N LEU A 38 -21.50 3.27 -11.90
CA LEU A 38 -21.29 2.50 -13.13
C LEU A 38 -22.02 1.16 -13.13
N TYR A 39 -22.12 0.48 -11.98
CA TYR A 39 -22.85 -0.79 -11.91
C TYR A 39 -24.32 -0.62 -12.24
N SER A 40 -24.94 0.47 -11.83
CA SER A 40 -26.36 0.76 -12.11
C SER A 40 -26.70 0.87 -13.60
N THR A 41 -25.68 1.06 -14.47
CA THR A 41 -25.87 1.16 -15.92
C THR A 41 -25.92 -0.20 -16.63
N MET A 42 -25.66 -1.29 -15.92
CA MET A 42 -25.67 -2.65 -16.48
C MET A 42 -27.09 -3.14 -16.69
N ARG A 43 -27.43 -3.52 -17.92
CA ARG A 43 -28.76 -4.08 -18.26
C ARG A 43 -28.91 -5.49 -17.72
N ASN A 44 -27.86 -6.28 -17.84
CA ASN A 44 -27.84 -7.67 -17.41
C ASN A 44 -26.55 -7.94 -16.62
N PRO A 45 -26.64 -8.29 -15.32
CA PRO A 45 -25.45 -8.58 -14.52
C PRO A 45 -24.67 -9.82 -14.98
N TYR A 46 -25.27 -10.64 -15.86
CA TYR A 46 -24.62 -11.83 -16.43
C TYR A 46 -24.05 -11.60 -17.84
N ASP A 47 -24.47 -10.51 -18.51
CA ASP A 47 -23.93 -10.12 -19.81
C ASP A 47 -23.31 -8.73 -19.71
N LEU A 48 -21.98 -8.70 -19.57
CA LEU A 48 -21.19 -7.50 -19.35
C LEU A 48 -21.04 -6.62 -20.60
N THR A 49 -21.52 -7.09 -21.75
CA THR A 49 -21.43 -6.33 -23.01
C THR A 49 -22.55 -5.33 -23.17
N GLU A 50 -23.69 -5.53 -22.48
CA GLU A 50 -24.85 -4.65 -22.56
C GLU A 50 -24.86 -3.62 -21.43
N THR A 51 -24.48 -2.38 -21.75
CA THR A 51 -24.53 -1.24 -20.84
C THR A 51 -25.38 -0.14 -21.43
N ASP A 52 -26.13 0.60 -20.57
CA ASP A 52 -26.92 1.76 -21.00
C ASP A 52 -26.07 3.01 -21.23
N VAL A 53 -24.83 3.01 -20.72
CA VAL A 53 -23.89 4.12 -20.81
C VAL A 53 -22.57 3.63 -21.45
N PRO A 54 -22.14 4.25 -22.56
CA PRO A 54 -20.87 3.91 -23.19
C PRO A 54 -19.70 4.03 -22.21
N GLY A 55 -18.81 3.03 -22.21
CA GLY A 55 -17.61 2.98 -21.38
C GLY A 55 -17.82 2.53 -19.93
N SER A 56 -19.06 2.36 -19.45
CA SER A 56 -19.32 1.91 -18.08
C SER A 56 -18.86 0.47 -17.78
N ILE A 57 -18.60 -0.34 -18.81
CA ILE A 57 -17.99 -1.67 -18.69
C ILE A 57 -16.63 -1.63 -17.97
N LEU A 58 -15.96 -0.48 -17.91
CA LEU A 58 -14.73 -0.26 -17.17
C LEU A 58 -14.82 -0.75 -15.73
N TYR A 59 -15.98 -0.61 -15.09
CA TYR A 59 -16.21 -1.13 -13.74
C TYR A 59 -15.87 -2.62 -13.61
N TYR A 60 -16.31 -3.46 -14.55
CA TYR A 60 -15.99 -4.88 -14.53
C TYR A 60 -14.53 -5.16 -14.80
N MET A 61 -13.91 -4.43 -15.72
CA MET A 61 -12.49 -4.56 -16.03
C MET A 61 -11.60 -4.25 -14.81
N MET A 62 -12.06 -3.40 -13.90
CA MET A 62 -11.34 -3.02 -12.69
C MET A 62 -11.54 -4.03 -11.55
N GLN A 63 -12.54 -4.92 -11.58
CA GLN A 63 -12.86 -5.78 -10.43
C GLN A 63 -11.74 -6.71 -10.03
N ASP A 64 -11.09 -7.38 -11.00
CA ASP A 64 -10.01 -8.32 -10.69
C ASP A 64 -8.77 -7.60 -10.16
N PHE A 65 -8.49 -6.42 -10.68
CA PHE A 65 -7.45 -5.55 -10.14
C PHE A 65 -7.79 -5.14 -8.70
N ASN A 66 -9.02 -4.71 -8.41
CA ASN A 66 -9.42 -4.31 -7.06
C ASN A 66 -9.34 -5.46 -6.05
N LYS A 67 -9.75 -6.68 -6.46
CA LYS A 67 -9.55 -7.90 -5.63
C LYS A 67 -8.07 -8.17 -5.36
N ALA A 68 -7.21 -8.00 -6.35
CA ALA A 68 -5.76 -8.17 -6.19
C ALA A 68 -5.18 -7.06 -5.29
N LEU A 69 -5.60 -5.81 -5.47
CA LEU A 69 -5.20 -4.67 -4.65
C LEU A 69 -5.52 -4.91 -3.16
N LEU A 70 -6.74 -5.37 -2.86
CA LEU A 70 -7.17 -5.72 -1.51
C LEU A 70 -6.34 -6.89 -0.94
N LYS A 71 -6.17 -7.97 -1.70
CA LYS A 71 -5.41 -9.16 -1.30
C LYS A 71 -3.96 -8.82 -0.97
N TYR A 72 -3.31 -8.00 -1.78
CA TYR A 72 -1.92 -7.63 -1.56
C TYR A 72 -1.77 -6.60 -0.42
N SER A 73 -2.75 -5.74 -0.19
CA SER A 73 -2.75 -4.86 0.99
C SER A 73 -2.83 -5.65 2.30
N ILE A 74 -3.62 -6.74 2.34
CA ILE A 74 -3.64 -7.68 3.48
C ILE A 74 -2.26 -8.34 3.67
N ALA A 75 -1.62 -8.77 2.58
CA ALA A 75 -0.27 -9.35 2.66
C ALA A 75 0.75 -8.34 3.22
N LEU A 76 0.65 -7.06 2.87
CA LEU A 76 1.50 -6.01 3.44
C LEU A 76 1.25 -5.83 4.96
N ILE A 77 0.01 -5.90 5.44
CA ILE A 77 -0.31 -5.87 6.88
C ILE A 77 0.37 -7.05 7.58
N LEU A 78 0.28 -8.26 7.03
CA LEU A 78 0.91 -9.45 7.61
C LEU A 78 2.44 -9.31 7.66
N LEU A 79 3.06 -8.75 6.62
CA LEU A 79 4.50 -8.46 6.63
C LEU A 79 4.88 -7.39 7.65
N ALA A 80 4.06 -6.35 7.82
CA ALA A 80 4.27 -5.33 8.85
C ALA A 80 4.13 -5.89 10.27
N CYS A 81 3.18 -6.82 10.49
CA CYS A 81 3.05 -7.56 11.76
C CYS A 81 4.27 -8.46 12.01
N LEU A 82 4.75 -9.18 10.99
CA LEU A 82 5.97 -9.99 11.08
C LEU A 82 7.19 -9.11 11.43
N LEU A 83 7.30 -7.95 10.79
CA LEU A 83 8.33 -6.97 11.10
C LEU A 83 8.26 -6.53 12.56
N PHE A 84 7.09 -6.24 13.09
CA PHE A 84 6.88 -5.87 14.51
C PHE A 84 7.26 -7.02 15.45
N LEU A 85 6.86 -8.25 15.16
CA LEU A 85 7.19 -9.43 15.97
C LEU A 85 8.70 -9.69 16.03
N THR A 86 9.41 -9.52 14.92
CA THR A 86 10.87 -9.68 14.90
C THR A 86 11.62 -8.62 15.73
N GLN A 87 10.97 -7.50 16.06
CA GLN A 87 11.48 -6.43 16.90
C GLN A 87 11.45 -6.76 18.39
N THR A 88 10.49 -7.57 18.84
CA THR A 88 10.31 -7.85 20.28
C THR A 88 11.44 -8.68 20.88
N HIS A 89 12.27 -9.31 20.06
CA HIS A 89 13.44 -10.08 20.49
C HIS A 89 14.66 -9.19 20.81
N VAL A 90 14.45 -8.27 21.76
CA VAL A 90 15.41 -7.22 22.17
C VAL A 90 16.75 -7.78 22.66
N ARG A 91 16.79 -9.04 23.16
CA ARG A 91 18.02 -9.66 23.69
C ARG A 91 19.02 -10.09 22.61
N ARG A 92 18.60 -10.17 21.34
CA ARG A 92 19.46 -10.58 20.23
C ARG A 92 19.81 -9.38 19.36
N LYS A 93 20.92 -8.71 19.67
CA LYS A 93 21.45 -7.59 18.88
C LYS A 93 21.65 -7.94 17.41
N TYR A 94 21.95 -9.20 17.12
CA TYR A 94 22.28 -9.73 15.78
C TYR A 94 21.20 -10.64 15.22
N TYR A 95 19.94 -10.31 15.46
CA TYR A 95 18.86 -11.15 14.98
C TYR A 95 18.66 -10.98 13.47
N ILE A 96 19.13 -11.96 12.69
CA ILE A 96 19.04 -11.99 11.21
C ILE A 96 17.59 -11.83 10.72
N GLY A 97 16.62 -12.43 11.42
CA GLY A 97 15.20 -12.32 11.08
C GLY A 97 14.71 -10.89 10.95
N ASN A 98 15.26 -9.95 11.73
CA ASN A 98 14.89 -8.54 11.59
C ASN A 98 15.37 -7.91 10.28
N TYR A 99 16.58 -8.25 9.85
CA TYR A 99 17.12 -7.76 8.57
C TYR A 99 16.31 -8.31 7.39
N VAL A 100 16.02 -9.61 7.43
CA VAL A 100 15.21 -10.29 6.41
C VAL A 100 13.81 -9.68 6.36
N SER A 101 13.17 -9.46 7.53
CA SER A 101 11.82 -8.89 7.60
C SER A 101 11.77 -7.46 7.07
N VAL A 102 12.75 -6.60 7.39
CA VAL A 102 12.82 -5.24 6.84
C VAL A 102 13.05 -5.28 5.33
N GLY A 103 13.95 -6.13 4.86
CA GLY A 103 14.22 -6.28 3.43
C GLY A 103 12.99 -6.75 2.66
N LEU A 104 12.34 -7.83 3.13
CA LEU A 104 11.14 -8.39 2.51
C LEU A 104 9.99 -7.38 2.48
N TYR A 105 9.73 -6.71 3.62
CA TYR A 105 8.72 -5.66 3.71
C TYR A 105 8.99 -4.52 2.71
N SER A 106 10.24 -4.06 2.64
CA SER A 106 10.61 -2.96 1.76
C SER A 106 10.44 -3.31 0.28
N VAL A 107 10.90 -4.50 -0.13
CA VAL A 107 10.75 -4.98 -1.51
C VAL A 107 9.27 -5.15 -1.86
N ALA A 108 8.49 -5.79 -0.98
CA ALA A 108 7.06 -5.99 -1.20
C ALA A 108 6.31 -4.65 -1.31
N THR A 109 6.63 -3.67 -0.45
CA THR A 109 6.02 -2.34 -0.46
C THR A 109 6.32 -1.60 -1.77
N VAL A 110 7.57 -1.57 -2.22
CA VAL A 110 7.94 -0.91 -3.48
C VAL A 110 7.28 -1.60 -4.67
N ALA A 111 7.34 -2.94 -4.72
CA ALA A 111 6.71 -3.70 -5.80
C ALA A 111 5.20 -3.47 -5.87
N TYR A 112 4.52 -3.50 -4.72
CA TYR A 112 3.08 -3.20 -4.63
C TYR A 112 2.77 -1.79 -5.11
N THR A 113 3.51 -0.78 -4.63
CA THR A 113 3.27 0.62 -4.96
C THR A 113 3.45 0.89 -6.45
N VAL A 114 4.53 0.39 -7.06
CA VAL A 114 4.79 0.57 -8.50
C VAL A 114 3.75 -0.14 -9.34
N TRP A 115 3.43 -1.39 -9.00
CA TRP A 115 2.40 -2.16 -9.69
C TRP A 115 1.03 -1.49 -9.60
N ALA A 116 0.58 -1.14 -8.39
CA ALA A 116 -0.73 -0.55 -8.18
C ALA A 116 -0.84 0.83 -8.85
N HIS A 117 0.18 1.68 -8.74
CA HIS A 117 0.20 2.99 -9.39
C HIS A 117 0.02 2.87 -10.92
N ALA A 118 0.76 1.97 -11.57
CA ALA A 118 0.67 1.80 -13.03
C ALA A 118 -0.75 1.40 -13.48
N TYR A 119 -1.42 0.49 -12.74
CA TYR A 119 -2.78 0.07 -13.06
C TYR A 119 -3.81 1.17 -12.75
N ILE A 120 -3.69 1.88 -11.62
CA ILE A 120 -4.61 2.94 -11.22
C ILE A 120 -4.57 4.09 -12.24
N GLU A 121 -3.37 4.50 -12.68
CA GLU A 121 -3.25 5.53 -13.73
C GLU A 121 -3.85 5.08 -15.06
N GLY A 122 -3.65 3.83 -15.45
CA GLY A 122 -4.27 3.26 -16.64
C GLY A 122 -5.81 3.28 -16.56
N TYR A 123 -6.38 2.88 -15.44
CA TYR A 123 -7.83 2.91 -15.23
C TYR A 123 -8.37 4.34 -15.11
N LYS A 124 -7.63 5.26 -14.49
CA LYS A 124 -7.98 6.69 -14.47
C LYS A 124 -8.06 7.26 -15.87
N ALA A 125 -7.07 6.98 -16.71
CA ALA A 125 -7.06 7.41 -18.10
C ALA A 125 -8.26 6.82 -18.87
N ALA A 126 -8.54 5.53 -18.69
CA ALA A 126 -9.69 4.87 -19.31
C ALA A 126 -11.03 5.47 -18.81
N PHE A 127 -11.17 5.76 -17.52
CA PHE A 127 -12.35 6.40 -16.93
C PHE A 127 -12.63 7.75 -17.59
N LEU A 128 -11.60 8.59 -17.72
CA LEU A 128 -11.74 9.94 -18.31
C LEU A 128 -11.97 9.94 -19.82
N THR A 129 -11.53 8.90 -20.54
CA THR A 129 -11.58 8.89 -22.01
C THR A 129 -12.67 8.01 -22.58
N GLN A 130 -13.12 6.98 -21.86
CA GLN A 130 -14.07 5.99 -22.37
C GLN A 130 -15.49 6.19 -21.85
N VAL A 131 -15.65 6.69 -20.61
CA VAL A 131 -16.98 6.89 -20.01
C VAL A 131 -17.63 8.14 -20.58
N ASP A 132 -18.83 7.97 -21.13
CA ASP A 132 -19.67 9.10 -21.55
C ASP A 132 -20.40 9.69 -20.33
N PHE A 133 -19.80 10.72 -19.73
CA PHE A 133 -20.34 11.39 -18.55
C PHE A 133 -21.69 12.09 -18.83
N THR A 134 -21.93 12.52 -20.07
CA THR A 134 -23.25 13.13 -20.44
C THR A 134 -24.34 12.08 -20.42
N ALA A 135 -24.06 10.90 -20.98
CA ALA A 135 -25.00 9.78 -20.93
C ALA A 135 -25.18 9.26 -19.48
N LEU A 136 -24.09 9.21 -18.68
CA LEU A 136 -24.12 8.79 -17.27
C LEU A 136 -24.98 9.74 -16.43
N GLU A 137 -24.84 11.06 -16.59
CA GLU A 137 -25.65 12.05 -15.89
C GLU A 137 -27.14 11.93 -16.24
N LYS A 138 -27.44 11.74 -17.52
CA LYS A 138 -28.82 11.51 -17.99
C LYS A 138 -29.41 10.24 -17.39
N HIS A 139 -28.64 9.14 -17.39
CA HIS A 139 -29.04 7.88 -16.79
C HIS A 139 -29.30 8.04 -15.29
N ALA A 140 -28.38 8.67 -14.55
CA ALA A 140 -28.52 8.90 -13.12
C ALA A 140 -29.75 9.72 -12.76
N LYS A 141 -30.07 10.78 -13.54
CA LYS A 141 -31.30 11.58 -13.39
C LYS A 141 -32.58 10.79 -13.68
N MET A 142 -32.53 9.91 -14.67
CA MET A 142 -33.70 9.10 -15.07
C MET A 142 -34.00 8.03 -14.01
N TRP A 143 -33.00 7.32 -13.55
CA TRP A 143 -33.12 6.17 -12.64
C TRP A 143 -32.91 6.49 -11.16
N LYS A 144 -32.61 7.77 -10.85
CA LYS A 144 -32.29 8.25 -9.49
C LYS A 144 -31.13 7.45 -8.84
N THR A 145 -30.12 7.11 -9.63
CA THR A 145 -28.91 6.42 -9.20
C THR A 145 -27.81 7.43 -8.89
N ALA A 146 -26.69 6.95 -8.33
CA ALA A 146 -25.51 7.77 -8.08
C ALA A 146 -24.89 8.27 -9.39
N TYR A 147 -24.30 9.45 -9.36
CA TYR A 147 -23.49 10.03 -10.43
C TYR A 147 -22.09 10.33 -9.93
N ILE A 148 -21.09 10.02 -10.75
CA ILE A 148 -19.71 10.34 -10.46
C ILE A 148 -18.97 10.80 -11.73
N ASP A 149 -18.24 11.92 -11.60
CA ASP A 149 -17.27 12.44 -12.57
C ASP A 149 -15.91 12.73 -11.90
N SER A 150 -15.82 12.48 -10.62
CA SER A 150 -14.64 12.76 -9.80
C SER A 150 -13.57 11.69 -9.93
N THR A 151 -12.30 12.13 -10.02
CA THR A 151 -11.12 11.26 -9.99
C THR A 151 -10.57 11.04 -8.58
N PHE A 152 -11.30 11.45 -7.54
CA PHE A 152 -10.82 11.44 -6.15
C PHE A 152 -10.21 10.09 -5.73
N TRP A 153 -10.90 8.99 -5.98
CA TRP A 153 -10.39 7.66 -5.60
C TRP A 153 -9.15 7.24 -6.40
N PHE A 154 -9.07 7.66 -7.67
CA PHE A 154 -7.86 7.44 -8.46
C PHE A 154 -6.68 8.28 -7.93
N ASP A 155 -6.93 9.51 -7.46
CA ASP A 155 -5.87 10.42 -6.98
C ASP A 155 -5.47 10.14 -5.53
N ALA A 156 -6.36 9.63 -4.70
CA ALA A 156 -6.11 9.36 -3.28
C ALA A 156 -4.90 8.41 -3.05
N HIS A 157 -4.60 7.52 -4.03
CA HIS A 157 -3.47 6.61 -3.92
C HIS A 157 -2.12 7.33 -3.78
N TYR A 158 -1.95 8.52 -4.37
CA TYR A 158 -0.71 9.29 -4.25
C TYR A 158 -0.39 9.59 -2.78
N GLY A 159 -1.38 10.06 -2.02
CA GLY A 159 -1.21 10.35 -0.59
C GLY A 159 -0.94 9.08 0.22
N VAL A 160 -1.72 8.04 0.00
CA VAL A 160 -1.59 6.76 0.72
C VAL A 160 -0.24 6.10 0.46
N TYR A 161 0.18 6.04 -0.80
CA TYR A 161 1.45 5.41 -1.17
C TYR A 161 2.66 6.27 -0.80
N ALA A 162 2.53 7.60 -0.79
CA ALA A 162 3.57 8.47 -0.27
C ALA A 162 3.85 8.16 1.22
N VAL A 163 2.81 8.04 2.05
CA VAL A 163 2.96 7.67 3.47
C VAL A 163 3.63 6.30 3.60
N LEU A 164 3.18 5.31 2.84
CA LEU A 164 3.72 3.96 2.86
C LEU A 164 5.21 3.93 2.49
N LEU A 165 5.60 4.64 1.43
CA LEU A 165 7.00 4.73 0.98
C LEU A 165 7.88 5.50 1.96
N VAL A 166 7.41 6.61 2.53
CA VAL A 166 8.15 7.39 3.53
C VAL A 166 8.47 6.52 4.74
N VAL A 167 7.49 5.79 5.28
CA VAL A 167 7.71 4.87 6.40
C VAL A 167 8.72 3.78 6.04
N THR A 168 8.65 3.25 4.82
CA THR A 168 9.61 2.24 4.33
C THR A 168 11.03 2.79 4.26
N VAL A 169 11.22 4.00 3.75
CA VAL A 169 12.53 4.68 3.71
C VAL A 169 13.06 4.89 5.13
N LEU A 170 12.23 5.36 6.06
CA LEU A 170 12.62 5.56 7.46
C LEU A 170 13.03 4.23 8.14
N LEU A 171 12.35 3.11 7.83
CA LEU A 171 12.74 1.78 8.30
C LEU A 171 14.12 1.37 7.76
N LEU A 172 14.40 1.61 6.49
CA LEU A 172 15.71 1.33 5.89
C LEU A 172 16.81 2.19 6.50
N LEU A 173 16.57 3.48 6.71
CA LEU A 173 17.51 4.38 7.38
C LEU A 173 17.79 3.92 8.82
N ASN A 174 16.76 3.51 9.54
CA ASN A 174 16.92 2.98 10.89
C ASN A 174 17.69 1.64 10.89
N LEU A 175 17.52 0.79 9.88
CA LEU A 175 18.30 -0.43 9.69
C LEU A 175 19.78 -0.10 9.46
N ILE A 176 20.09 0.87 8.61
CA ILE A 176 21.47 1.34 8.38
C ILE A 176 22.07 1.88 9.67
N TRP A 177 21.32 2.63 10.45
CA TRP A 177 21.76 3.12 11.76
C TRP A 177 22.11 1.97 12.70
N LYS A 178 21.25 0.95 12.78
CA LYS A 178 21.52 -0.27 13.57
C LYS A 178 22.82 -0.95 13.15
N ILE A 179 23.06 -1.12 11.84
CA ILE A 179 24.28 -1.73 11.31
C ILE A 179 25.52 -0.92 11.69
N ARG A 180 25.47 0.40 11.60
CA ARG A 180 26.58 1.29 11.99
C ARG A 180 26.91 1.17 13.48
N LEU A 181 25.89 1.13 14.34
CA LEU A 181 26.09 0.94 15.80
C LEU A 181 26.76 -0.40 16.10
N MET A 182 26.34 -1.47 15.42
CA MET A 182 26.93 -2.80 15.59
C MET A 182 28.40 -2.84 15.17
N LYS A 183 28.73 -2.25 14.03
CA LYS A 183 30.14 -2.16 13.57
C LYS A 183 31.01 -1.37 14.53
N ALA A 184 30.49 -0.27 15.09
CA ALA A 184 31.21 0.53 16.09
C ALA A 184 31.47 -0.27 17.37
N GLU A 185 30.49 -1.03 17.88
CA GLU A 185 30.63 -1.89 19.04
C GLU A 185 31.67 -2.99 18.80
N GLN A 186 31.67 -3.64 17.63
CA GLN A 186 32.66 -4.67 17.28
C GLN A 186 34.08 -4.11 17.25
N ARG A 187 34.29 -2.90 16.73
CA ARG A 187 35.60 -2.24 16.73
C ARG A 187 36.09 -1.95 18.15
N LEU A 188 35.23 -1.51 19.05
CA LEU A 188 35.58 -1.27 20.46
C LEU A 188 35.95 -2.54 21.18
N ILE A 189 35.25 -3.65 20.92
CA ILE A 189 35.56 -4.96 21.50
C ILE A 189 36.91 -5.47 20.98
N ALA A 190 37.22 -5.30 19.69
CA ALA A 190 38.50 -5.70 19.11
C ALA A 190 39.67 -4.91 19.74
N ALA A 191 39.54 -3.56 19.78
CA ALA A 191 40.55 -2.71 20.39
C ALA A 191 40.77 -3.00 21.89
N GLY A 192 39.71 -3.33 22.65
CA GLY A 192 39.81 -3.71 24.04
C GLY A 192 40.55 -5.09 24.26
N LYS A 193 40.42 -6.02 23.30
CA LYS A 193 41.15 -7.27 23.34
C LYS A 193 42.65 -7.10 23.02
N GLU A 194 42.98 -6.24 22.06
CA GLU A 194 44.38 -5.93 21.71
C GLU A 194 45.09 -5.20 22.85
N ALA A 195 44.38 -4.39 23.64
CA ALA A 195 44.97 -3.71 24.81
C ALA A 195 45.19 -4.61 26.04
N MET A 196 44.61 -5.81 26.04
CA MET A 196 44.78 -6.80 27.13
C MET A 196 45.75 -7.93 26.77
N ALA A 197 46.21 -8.01 25.52
CA ALA A 197 47.17 -9.00 25.03
C ALA A 197 48.59 -8.43 25.04
#